data_736c411bedb333d748607f2d0af97bcd
#
_entry.id   736c411bedb333d748607f2d0af97bcd
#
_cell.length_a   1.000
_cell.length_b   1.000
_cell.length_c   1.000
_cell.angle_alpha   90.00
_cell.angle_beta   90.00
_cell.angle_gamma   90.00
#
_symmetry.space_group_name_H-M   'P 1'
#
loop_
_entity.id
_entity.type
_entity.pdbx_description
1 polymer ?
#
loop_
_entity_poly.entity_id
_entity_poly.type
_entity_poly.pdbx_seq_one_letter_code
_entity_poly.pdbx_strand_id
1 'polypeptide(L)'
;MEYQTFEHDVLVIGAGGAGLRAAIEASSEGVSVGLVCKSLLGKAHTVMAEGGMAASLANVDDRDGWQTHFADTMRGGQYLNNWRMAELHAKEAPDRVRELEKWGA
;
A
#
# COMPACT_ATOMS: atom_id res chain seq x y z
N MET A 1 -12.71 -25.61 -26.44
CA MET A 1 -12.26 -24.27 -26.03
C MET A 1 -10.78 -24.35 -25.64
N GLU A 2 -9.97 -23.56 -26.28
CA GLU A 2 -8.55 -23.49 -25.93
C GLU A 2 -8.35 -22.51 -24.76
N TYR A 3 -7.58 -22.93 -23.79
CA TYR A 3 -7.19 -22.09 -22.65
C TYR A 3 -5.70 -21.75 -22.76
N GLN A 4 -5.38 -20.51 -22.50
CA GLN A 4 -3.99 -20.13 -22.27
C GLN A 4 -3.66 -20.35 -20.79
N THR A 5 -2.56 -21.04 -20.54
CA THR A 5 -2.08 -21.32 -19.18
C THR A 5 -0.78 -20.59 -18.95
N PHE A 6 -0.68 -19.91 -17.81
CA PHE A 6 0.53 -19.23 -17.36
C PHE A 6 0.90 -19.78 -15.98
N GLU A 7 2.18 -20.00 -15.76
CA GLU A 7 2.70 -20.54 -14.50
C GLU A 7 3.60 -19.51 -13.83
N HIS A 8 3.36 -19.25 -12.56
CA HIS A 8 4.14 -18.32 -11.74
C HIS A 8 4.28 -18.87 -10.33
N ASP A 9 5.36 -18.49 -9.63
CA ASP A 9 5.56 -18.84 -8.22
C ASP A 9 4.57 -18.12 -7.30
N VAL A 10 4.25 -16.87 -7.64
CA VAL A 10 3.32 -16.02 -6.89
C VAL A 10 2.30 -15.42 -7.86
N LEU A 11 1.04 -15.51 -7.50
CA LEU A 11 -0.04 -14.86 -8.24
C LEU A 11 -0.67 -13.76 -7.36
N VAL A 12 -0.60 -12.52 -7.84
CA VAL A 12 -1.24 -11.36 -7.22
C VAL A 12 -2.53 -11.03 -7.96
N ILE A 13 -3.63 -11.00 -7.25
CA ILE A 13 -4.95 -10.67 -7.81
C ILE A 13 -5.33 -9.26 -7.39
N GLY A 14 -5.30 -8.34 -8.33
CA GLY A 14 -5.58 -6.93 -8.14
C GLY A 14 -4.36 -6.05 -8.32
N ALA A 15 -4.47 -5.05 -9.18
CA ALA A 15 -3.38 -4.13 -9.54
C ALA A 15 -3.58 -2.72 -8.97
N GLY A 16 -4.21 -2.61 -7.80
CA GLY A 16 -4.20 -1.39 -6.99
C GLY A 16 -2.89 -1.24 -6.22
N GLY A 17 -2.78 -0.22 -5.36
CA GLY A 17 -1.56 0.06 -4.60
C GLY A 17 -1.04 -1.13 -3.81
N ALA A 18 -1.93 -1.85 -3.13
CA ALA A 18 -1.55 -3.03 -2.35
C ALA A 18 -1.01 -4.17 -3.23
N GLY A 19 -1.69 -4.46 -4.35
CA GLY A 19 -1.25 -5.52 -5.27
C GLY A 19 0.06 -5.19 -5.95
N LEU A 20 0.24 -3.95 -6.38
CA LEU A 20 1.50 -3.49 -6.97
C LEU A 20 2.66 -3.60 -5.97
N ARG A 21 2.44 -3.18 -4.72
CA ARG A 21 3.47 -3.28 -3.68
C ARG A 21 3.82 -4.73 -3.37
N ALA A 22 2.83 -5.61 -3.30
CA ALA A 22 3.04 -7.04 -3.10
C ALA A 22 3.83 -7.67 -4.27
N ALA A 23 3.49 -7.30 -5.50
CA ALA A 23 4.20 -7.78 -6.69
C ALA A 23 5.66 -7.31 -6.71
N ILE A 24 5.92 -6.06 -6.34
CA ILE A 24 7.27 -5.50 -6.24
C ILE A 24 8.09 -6.29 -5.21
N GLU A 25 7.55 -6.52 -4.02
CA GLU A 25 8.24 -7.27 -2.96
C GLU A 25 8.53 -8.70 -3.40
N ALA A 26 7.54 -9.43 -3.90
CA ALA A 26 7.73 -10.80 -4.36
C ALA A 26 8.77 -10.87 -5.48
N SER A 27 8.73 -9.95 -6.44
CA SER A 27 9.69 -9.87 -7.52
C SER A 27 11.11 -9.60 -7.02
N SER A 28 11.27 -8.78 -5.99
CA SER A 28 12.58 -8.47 -5.40
C SER A 28 13.22 -9.69 -4.74
N GLU A 29 12.45 -10.67 -4.34
CA GLU A 29 12.92 -11.95 -3.79
C GLU A 29 13.35 -12.96 -4.88
N GLY A 30 13.29 -12.58 -6.14
CA GLY A 30 13.77 -13.40 -7.26
C GLY A 30 12.80 -14.49 -7.74
N VAL A 31 11.55 -14.43 -7.32
CA VAL A 31 10.50 -15.37 -7.75
C VAL A 31 9.72 -14.83 -8.96
N SER A 32 9.11 -15.74 -9.72
CA SER A 32 8.23 -15.38 -10.83
C SER A 32 6.89 -14.87 -10.29
N VAL A 33 6.44 -13.71 -10.76
CA VAL A 33 5.21 -13.08 -10.30
C VAL A 33 4.24 -12.86 -11.46
N GLY A 34 3.02 -13.37 -11.32
CA GLY A 34 1.90 -13.02 -12.18
C GLY A 34 1.01 -11.99 -11.49
N LEU A 35 0.60 -10.97 -12.22
CA LEU A 35 -0.33 -9.95 -11.74
C LEU A 35 -1.58 -9.96 -12.59
N VAL A 36 -2.73 -10.21 -11.96
CA VAL A 36 -4.03 -10.27 -12.64
C VAL A 36 -4.91 -9.12 -12.20
N CYS A 37 -5.47 -8.41 -13.15
CA CYS A 37 -6.42 -7.34 -12.89
C CYS A 37 -7.62 -7.42 -13.85
N LYS A 38 -8.75 -6.84 -13.45
CA LYS A 38 -9.98 -6.85 -14.24
C LYS A 38 -9.97 -5.87 -15.42
N SER A 39 -9.01 -4.97 -15.46
CA SER A 39 -8.86 -3.95 -16.49
C SER A 39 -7.39 -3.76 -16.83
N LEU A 40 -7.06 -2.73 -17.60
CA LEU A 40 -5.68 -2.41 -17.93
C LEU A 40 -4.88 -2.02 -16.68
N LEU A 41 -3.59 -2.34 -16.68
CA LEU A 41 -2.66 -1.89 -15.65
C LEU A 41 -2.70 -0.35 -15.53
N GLY A 42 -2.68 0.17 -14.32
CA GLY A 42 -2.79 1.59 -14.07
C GLY A 42 -4.22 2.16 -14.12
N LYS A 43 -5.25 1.30 -14.14
CA LYS A 43 -6.66 1.70 -14.13
C LYS A 43 -7.39 1.38 -12.82
N ALA A 44 -6.67 0.98 -11.79
CA ALA A 44 -7.24 0.78 -10.46
C ALA A 44 -7.49 2.12 -9.74
N HIS A 45 -8.27 2.09 -8.67
CA HIS A 45 -8.66 3.30 -7.93
C HIS A 45 -7.46 4.08 -7.37
N THR A 46 -6.37 3.40 -7.02
CA THR A 46 -5.16 4.06 -6.47
C THR A 46 -4.59 5.11 -7.43
N VAL A 47 -4.60 4.86 -8.74
CA VAL A 47 -4.09 5.82 -9.74
C VAL A 47 -4.99 7.06 -9.87
N MET A 48 -6.24 6.97 -9.44
CA MET A 48 -7.23 8.05 -9.49
C MET A 48 -7.22 8.90 -8.22
N ALA A 49 -6.43 8.54 -7.20
CA ALA A 49 -6.30 9.31 -5.98
C ALA A 49 -5.56 10.63 -6.27
N GLU A 50 -6.15 11.74 -5.85
CA GLU A 50 -5.61 13.10 -6.03
C GLU A 50 -5.16 13.71 -4.69
N GLY A 51 -5.56 13.08 -3.58
CA GLY A 51 -5.13 13.48 -2.24
C GLY A 51 -3.73 12.99 -1.91
N GLY A 52 -3.16 13.58 -0.89
CA GLY A 52 -1.88 13.14 -0.35
C GLY A 52 -1.99 11.85 0.46
N MET A 53 -0.85 11.35 0.87
CA MET A 53 -0.72 10.23 1.78
C MET A 53 -0.34 10.74 3.17
N ALA A 54 -1.13 10.42 4.18
CA ALA A 54 -0.86 10.84 5.55
C ALA A 54 0.20 9.95 6.21
N ALA A 55 1.19 10.56 6.83
CA ALA A 55 2.20 9.89 7.64
C ALA A 55 2.77 10.85 8.68
N SER A 56 3.12 10.33 9.84
CA SER A 56 3.70 11.12 10.92
C SER A 56 5.23 11.22 10.76
N LEU A 57 5.67 12.18 9.96
CA LEU A 57 7.11 12.39 9.69
C LEU A 57 7.80 13.33 10.69
N ALA A 58 7.03 14.02 11.53
CA ALA A 58 7.52 15.00 12.50
C ALA A 58 8.37 16.15 11.90
N ASN A 59 8.13 16.48 10.63
CA ASN A 59 8.92 17.49 9.91
C ASN A 59 8.62 18.93 10.36
N VAL A 60 7.39 19.19 10.79
CA VAL A 60 6.89 20.51 11.18
C VAL A 60 6.73 20.62 12.69
N ASP A 61 6.22 19.57 13.31
CA ASP A 61 5.96 19.49 14.76
C ASP A 61 6.62 18.23 15.30
N ASP A 62 7.60 18.39 16.18
CA ASP A 62 8.36 17.28 16.78
C ASP A 62 7.52 16.44 17.77
N ARG A 63 6.35 16.92 18.15
CA ARG A 63 5.37 16.16 18.96
C ARG A 63 4.56 15.19 18.13
N ASP A 64 4.64 15.29 16.80
CA ASP A 64 4.00 14.34 15.88
C ASP A 64 4.65 12.96 16.00
N GLY A 65 3.85 11.92 15.86
CA GLY A 65 4.32 10.56 15.94
C GLY A 65 3.24 9.56 15.53
N TRP A 66 3.65 8.32 15.33
CA TRP A 66 2.72 7.28 14.92
C TRP A 66 1.57 7.09 15.91
N GLN A 67 1.79 7.35 17.21
CA GLN A 67 0.75 7.23 18.24
C GLN A 67 -0.39 8.24 18.01
N THR A 68 -0.04 9.48 17.65
CA THR A 68 -1.02 10.51 17.29
C THR A 68 -1.76 10.10 16.01
N HIS A 69 -1.04 9.66 14.99
CA HIS A 69 -1.64 9.18 13.74
C HIS A 69 -2.58 7.99 13.98
N PHE A 70 -2.17 7.04 14.81
CA PHE A 70 -3.00 5.91 15.20
C PHE A 70 -4.28 6.37 15.93
N ALA A 71 -4.13 7.24 16.92
CA ALA A 71 -5.28 7.75 17.70
C ALA A 71 -6.28 8.50 16.81
N ASP A 72 -5.79 9.34 15.91
CA ASP A 72 -6.62 10.09 14.97
C ASP A 72 -7.31 9.16 13.95
N THR A 73 -6.62 8.15 13.49
CA THR A 73 -7.19 7.11 12.60
C THR A 73 -8.34 6.36 13.30
N MET A 74 -8.14 5.95 14.56
CA MET A 74 -9.16 5.25 15.33
C MET A 74 -10.36 6.15 15.60
N ARG A 75 -10.13 7.42 15.96
CA ARG A 75 -11.19 8.39 16.19
C ARG A 75 -11.97 8.70 14.91
N GLY A 76 -11.26 8.94 13.79
CA GLY A 76 -11.86 9.17 12.49
C GLY A 76 -12.72 8.03 11.99
N GLY A 77 -12.34 6.80 12.29
CA GLY A 77 -13.11 5.58 12.01
C GLY A 77 -14.20 5.28 13.03
N GLN A 78 -14.48 6.18 13.97
CA GLN A 78 -15.49 5.98 15.05
C GLN A 78 -15.23 4.70 15.86
N TYR A 79 -13.97 4.30 15.99
CA TYR A 79 -13.52 3.07 16.67
C TYR A 79 -14.07 1.75 16.05
N LEU A 80 -14.58 1.81 14.82
CA LEU A 80 -14.99 0.63 14.06
C LEU A 80 -13.82 -0.04 13.32
N ASN A 81 -12.66 0.60 13.31
CA ASN A 81 -11.44 0.11 12.67
C ASN A 81 -10.94 -1.19 13.31
N ASN A 82 -10.29 -2.02 12.49
CA ASN A 82 -9.40 -3.02 13.05
C ASN A 82 -8.16 -2.29 13.62
N TRP A 83 -8.07 -2.22 14.94
CA TRP A 83 -7.06 -1.43 15.62
C TRP A 83 -5.62 -1.91 15.33
N ARG A 84 -5.42 -3.22 15.14
CA ARG A 84 -4.10 -3.79 14.82
C ARG A 84 -3.62 -3.33 13.46
N MET A 85 -4.51 -3.29 12.48
CA MET A 85 -4.19 -2.79 11.15
C MET A 85 -3.96 -1.27 11.14
N ALA A 86 -4.73 -0.52 11.91
CA ALA A 86 -4.53 0.92 12.08
C ALA A 86 -3.19 1.24 12.74
N GLU A 87 -2.80 0.47 13.76
CA GLU A 87 -1.51 0.61 14.42
C GLU A 87 -0.34 0.31 13.46
N LEU A 88 -0.42 -0.82 12.75
CA LEU A 88 0.57 -1.21 11.76
C LEU A 88 0.72 -0.13 10.68
N HIS A 89 -0.39 0.35 10.14
CA HIS A 89 -0.42 1.42 9.16
C HIS A 89 0.28 2.68 9.68
N ALA A 90 -0.08 3.16 10.88
CA ALA A 90 0.50 4.36 11.45
C ALA A 90 2.01 4.23 11.69
N LYS A 91 2.48 3.05 12.12
CA LYS A 91 3.90 2.78 12.35
C LYS A 91 4.72 2.71 11.06
N GLU A 92 4.17 2.09 10.01
CA GLU A 92 4.90 1.87 8.76
C GLU A 92 4.76 3.00 7.74
N ALA A 93 3.74 3.85 7.86
CA ALA A 93 3.48 4.91 6.89
C ALA A 93 4.69 5.82 6.61
N PRO A 94 5.48 6.26 7.61
CA PRO A 94 6.67 7.07 7.35
C PRO A 94 7.68 6.41 6.40
N ASP A 95 7.92 5.12 6.60
CA ASP A 95 8.88 4.38 5.77
C ASP A 95 8.34 4.17 4.35
N ARG A 96 7.03 3.96 4.22
CA ARG A 96 6.38 3.83 2.91
C ARG A 96 6.40 5.14 2.12
N VAL A 97 6.24 6.29 2.79
CA VAL A 97 6.37 7.61 2.16
C VAL A 97 7.78 7.80 1.62
N ARG A 98 8.80 7.50 2.42
CA ARG A 98 10.20 7.60 1.98
C ARG A 98 10.54 6.65 0.83
N GLU A 99 9.93 5.46 0.83
CA GLU A 99 10.07 4.49 -0.27
C GLU A 99 9.49 5.04 -1.57
N LEU A 100 8.29 5.64 -1.53
CA LEU A 100 7.67 6.27 -2.68
C LEU A 100 8.51 7.46 -3.20
N GLU A 101 9.04 8.28 -2.32
CA GLU A 101 9.95 9.37 -2.68
C GLU A 101 11.19 8.83 -3.42
N LYS A 102 11.78 7.75 -2.93
CA LYS A 102 12.90 7.07 -3.59
C LYS A 102 12.55 6.56 -4.98
N TRP A 103 11.31 6.18 -5.21
CA TRP A 103 10.83 5.71 -6.50
C TRP A 103 10.43 6.85 -7.44
N GLY A 104 10.50 8.10 -6.99
CA GLY A 104 10.29 9.28 -7.81
C GLY A 104 8.92 9.95 -7.66
N ALA A 105 8.19 9.62 -6.61
CA ALA A 105 6.93 10.29 -6.31
C ALA A 105 7.16 11.74 -5.81
#